data_5f86915eaf8d961e7365be30d5147804
#
_entry.id   5f86915eaf8d961e7365be30d5147804
#
_cell.length_a   1.000
_cell.length_b   1.000
_cell.length_c   1.000
_cell.angle_alpha   90.00
_cell.angle_beta   90.00
_cell.angle_gamma   90.00
#
_symmetry.space_group_name_H-M   'P 1'
#
loop_
_entity.id
_entity.type
_entity.pdbx_description
1 polymer ?
#
loop_
_entity_poly.entity_id
_entity_poly.type
_entity_poly.pdbx_seq_one_letter_code
_entity_poly.pdbx_strand_id
1 'polypeptide(L)'
;MLLDQAKDLAGRIGDYSRLRSSAGAAKDFETRATSFAGVATSLRTAKVSLERMQAAGIAPNFIPNDAEALATKAVTLRDSLKTDPATLNDPPFNLKYDFVDRINSLCSGAGKAMLAAWQARVAQNSEMASPEILAALSSVPQYKPVVARIGVLKGQVAILADSVPADISAGIAQLKTIMDAYSAAWGEMTADGIPKAVIAFLRAAAGQGATLDQLTDEVRGWLDARSLLPLFRIKI
;
A
#
# COMPACT_ATOMS: atom_id res chain seq x y z
N MET A 1 -6.60 -40.65 63.48
CA MET A 1 -7.62 -39.66 63.04
C MET A 1 -7.09 -38.29 62.65
N LEU A 2 -6.54 -37.44 63.54
CA LEU A 2 -6.05 -36.12 63.14
C LEU A 2 -4.84 -36.15 62.20
N LEU A 3 -3.92 -37.11 62.38
CA LEU A 3 -2.74 -37.29 61.52
C LEU A 3 -3.11 -37.73 60.11
N ASP A 4 -4.12 -38.52 59.97
CA ASP A 4 -4.59 -39.06 58.68
C ASP A 4 -5.33 -37.93 57.89
N GLN A 5 -6.09 -37.12 58.59
CA GLN A 5 -6.74 -35.91 58.01
C GLN A 5 -5.72 -34.90 57.57
N ALA A 6 -4.64 -34.67 58.30
CA ALA A 6 -3.55 -33.78 57.95
C ALA A 6 -2.79 -34.27 56.71
N LYS A 7 -2.55 -35.60 56.58
CA LYS A 7 -1.93 -36.21 55.40
C LYS A 7 -2.82 -36.08 54.15
N ASP A 8 -4.12 -36.35 54.30
CA ASP A 8 -5.08 -36.19 53.21
C ASP A 8 -5.16 -34.74 52.73
N LEU A 9 -5.20 -33.79 53.66
CA LEU A 9 -5.21 -32.37 53.31
C LEU A 9 -3.91 -31.94 52.60
N ALA A 10 -2.75 -32.42 53.07
CA ALA A 10 -1.48 -32.13 52.40
C ALA A 10 -1.41 -32.71 50.98
N GLY A 11 -1.96 -33.92 50.78
CA GLY A 11 -2.09 -34.53 49.45
C GLY A 11 -2.96 -33.68 48.52
N ARG A 12 -4.13 -33.27 48.99
CA ARG A 12 -5.05 -32.42 48.22
C ARG A 12 -4.47 -31.05 47.87
N ILE A 13 -3.72 -30.42 48.77
CA ILE A 13 -2.99 -29.17 48.51
C ILE A 13 -1.92 -29.39 47.42
N GLY A 14 -1.19 -30.51 47.47
CA GLY A 14 -0.21 -30.86 46.44
C GLY A 14 -0.83 -31.09 45.07
N ASP A 15 -1.97 -31.75 45.01
CA ASP A 15 -2.73 -31.93 43.75
C ASP A 15 -3.30 -30.65 43.21
N TYR A 16 -3.84 -29.79 44.07
CA TYR A 16 -4.33 -28.49 43.68
C TYR A 16 -3.19 -27.59 43.14
N SER A 17 -2.03 -27.60 43.77
CA SER A 17 -0.85 -26.85 43.31
C SER A 17 -0.37 -27.34 41.95
N ARG A 18 -0.36 -28.67 41.68
CA ARG A 18 -0.04 -29.26 40.37
C ARG A 18 -1.05 -28.85 39.30
N LEU A 19 -2.34 -28.94 39.61
CA LEU A 19 -3.41 -28.53 38.66
C LEU A 19 -3.33 -27.04 38.33
N ARG A 20 -3.06 -26.18 39.32
CA ARG A 20 -2.90 -24.75 39.12
C ARG A 20 -1.67 -24.42 38.24
N SER A 21 -0.56 -25.08 38.49
CA SER A 21 0.65 -24.95 37.66
C SER A 21 0.42 -25.39 36.22
N SER A 22 -0.25 -26.53 36.01
CA SER A 22 -0.60 -27.03 34.69
C SER A 22 -1.58 -26.12 33.94
N ALA A 23 -2.56 -25.55 34.64
CA ALA A 23 -3.48 -24.60 34.07
C ALA A 23 -2.80 -23.27 33.65
N GLY A 24 -1.84 -22.80 34.46
CA GLY A 24 -1.01 -21.64 34.13
C GLY A 24 -0.17 -21.89 32.87
N ALA A 25 0.52 -23.04 32.81
CA ALA A 25 1.31 -23.43 31.66
C ALA A 25 0.44 -23.57 30.39
N ALA A 26 -0.73 -24.17 30.49
CA ALA A 26 -1.66 -24.28 29.35
C ALA A 26 -2.08 -22.92 28.80
N LYS A 27 -2.37 -21.95 29.66
CA LYS A 27 -2.71 -20.58 29.24
C LYS A 27 -1.54 -19.87 28.55
N ASP A 28 -0.33 -20.07 29.03
CA ASP A 28 0.86 -19.49 28.41
C ASP A 28 1.10 -20.11 27.01
N PHE A 29 0.90 -21.40 26.85
CA PHE A 29 0.97 -22.07 25.55
C PHE A 29 -0.08 -21.54 24.58
N GLU A 30 -1.32 -21.39 25.03
CA GLU A 30 -2.41 -20.84 24.22
C GLU A 30 -2.09 -19.42 23.75
N THR A 31 -1.59 -18.57 24.64
CA THR A 31 -1.20 -17.18 24.32
C THR A 31 -0.10 -17.14 23.27
N ARG A 32 0.94 -17.99 23.42
CA ARG A 32 2.04 -18.08 22.46
C ARG A 32 1.58 -18.63 21.11
N ALA A 33 0.77 -19.71 21.13
CA ALA A 33 0.21 -20.27 19.91
C ALA A 33 -0.65 -19.25 19.13
N THR A 34 -1.48 -18.50 19.83
CA THR A 34 -2.30 -17.42 19.24
C THR A 34 -1.42 -16.34 18.62
N SER A 35 -0.36 -15.91 19.30
CA SER A 35 0.60 -14.92 18.77
C SER A 35 1.27 -15.42 17.50
N PHE A 36 1.75 -16.67 17.47
CA PHE A 36 2.35 -17.26 16.27
C PHE A 36 1.36 -17.43 15.13
N ALA A 37 0.11 -17.84 15.42
CA ALA A 37 -0.94 -17.93 14.42
C ALA A 37 -1.22 -16.55 13.78
N GLY A 38 -1.23 -15.50 14.59
CA GLY A 38 -1.39 -14.12 14.13
C GLY A 38 -0.30 -13.70 13.13
N VAL A 39 0.97 -13.84 13.51
CA VAL A 39 2.09 -13.47 12.62
C VAL A 39 2.19 -14.37 11.39
N ALA A 40 1.85 -15.66 11.50
CA ALA A 40 1.80 -16.56 10.34
C ALA A 40 0.71 -16.13 9.34
N THR A 41 -0.44 -15.66 9.83
CA THR A 41 -1.51 -15.12 9.00
C THR A 41 -1.05 -13.84 8.31
N SER A 42 -0.43 -12.91 9.03
CA SER A 42 0.12 -11.67 8.46
C SER A 42 1.14 -11.95 7.36
N LEU A 43 2.04 -12.90 7.58
CA LEU A 43 3.05 -13.29 6.59
C LEU A 43 2.42 -13.91 5.32
N ARG A 44 1.42 -14.80 5.48
CA ARG A 44 0.68 -15.34 4.33
C ARG A 44 -0.03 -14.26 3.54
N THR A 45 -0.69 -13.34 4.22
CA THR A 45 -1.37 -12.20 3.59
C THR A 45 -0.38 -11.34 2.82
N ALA A 46 0.75 -10.98 3.41
CA ALA A 46 1.80 -10.20 2.73
C ALA A 46 2.33 -10.94 1.49
N LYS A 47 2.61 -12.24 1.59
CA LYS A 47 3.05 -13.08 0.48
C LYS A 47 2.02 -13.08 -0.67
N VAL A 48 0.76 -13.38 -0.38
CA VAL A 48 -0.32 -13.41 -1.38
C VAL A 48 -0.49 -12.04 -2.04
N SER A 49 -0.38 -10.96 -1.30
CA SER A 49 -0.48 -9.61 -1.84
C SER A 49 0.69 -9.28 -2.78
N LEU A 50 1.92 -9.66 -2.43
CA LEU A 50 3.09 -9.52 -3.29
C LEU A 50 2.92 -10.32 -4.60
N GLU A 51 2.48 -11.57 -4.51
CA GLU A 51 2.24 -12.43 -5.66
C GLU A 51 1.16 -11.85 -6.60
N ARG A 52 0.07 -11.30 -6.05
CA ARG A 52 -0.98 -10.62 -6.83
C ARG A 52 -0.46 -9.38 -7.55
N MET A 53 0.36 -8.56 -6.90
CA MET A 53 0.96 -7.40 -7.54
C MET A 53 1.89 -7.82 -8.68
N GLN A 54 2.74 -8.83 -8.46
CA GLN A 54 3.63 -9.36 -9.50
C GLN A 54 2.84 -9.92 -10.68
N ALA A 55 1.77 -10.66 -10.44
CA ALA A 55 0.88 -11.18 -11.47
C ALA A 55 0.20 -10.06 -12.28
N ALA A 56 -0.05 -8.89 -11.68
CA ALA A 56 -0.56 -7.70 -12.34
C ALA A 56 0.53 -6.85 -13.03
N GLY A 57 1.76 -7.34 -13.11
CA GLY A 57 2.89 -6.62 -13.70
C GLY A 57 3.42 -5.44 -12.87
N ILE A 58 3.14 -5.43 -11.56
CA ILE A 58 3.66 -4.45 -10.61
C ILE A 58 4.70 -5.15 -9.74
N ALA A 59 5.97 -4.79 -9.87
CA ALA A 59 7.07 -5.41 -9.14
C ALA A 59 7.48 -4.54 -7.93
N PRO A 60 7.03 -4.86 -6.70
CA PRO A 60 7.52 -4.19 -5.51
C PRO A 60 9.02 -4.45 -5.32
N ASN A 61 9.79 -3.41 -5.06
CA ASN A 61 11.20 -3.55 -4.72
C ASN A 61 11.34 -3.91 -3.24
N PHE A 62 11.16 -5.20 -2.94
CA PHE A 62 11.23 -5.73 -1.59
C PHE A 62 12.22 -6.88 -1.51
N ILE A 63 13.23 -6.73 -0.64
CA ILE A 63 14.25 -7.76 -0.36
C ILE A 63 14.06 -8.22 1.09
N PRO A 64 13.62 -9.48 1.31
CA PRO A 64 13.38 -10.02 2.64
C PRO A 64 14.70 -10.50 3.28
N ASN A 65 15.58 -9.58 3.67
CA ASN A 65 16.94 -9.87 4.12
C ASN A 65 17.05 -10.90 5.25
N ASP A 66 16.05 -10.97 6.14
CA ASP A 66 16.06 -11.86 7.32
C ASP A 66 15.23 -13.15 7.14
N ALA A 67 14.59 -13.33 5.99
CA ALA A 67 13.61 -14.43 5.81
C ALA A 67 14.23 -15.82 5.95
N GLU A 68 15.43 -16.03 5.42
CA GLU A 68 16.13 -17.32 5.50
C GLU A 68 16.54 -17.64 6.95
N ALA A 69 17.09 -16.67 7.66
CA ALA A 69 17.47 -16.81 9.06
C ALA A 69 16.25 -17.10 9.95
N LEU A 70 15.13 -16.42 9.67
CA LEU A 70 13.85 -16.67 10.36
C LEU A 70 13.30 -18.05 10.06
N ALA A 71 13.38 -18.51 8.81
CA ALA A 71 12.96 -19.87 8.43
C ALA A 71 13.80 -20.93 9.15
N THR A 72 15.12 -20.76 9.21
CA THR A 72 16.02 -21.66 9.93
C THR A 72 15.68 -21.72 11.41
N LYS A 73 15.48 -20.58 12.08
CA LYS A 73 15.05 -20.54 13.48
C LYS A 73 13.69 -21.22 13.68
N ALA A 74 12.74 -21.04 12.78
CA ALA A 74 11.43 -21.69 12.85
C ALA A 74 11.52 -23.21 12.74
N VAL A 75 12.38 -23.71 11.85
CA VAL A 75 12.66 -25.16 11.75
C VAL A 75 13.29 -25.70 13.04
N THR A 76 14.28 -25.00 13.58
CA THR A 76 14.93 -25.39 14.85
C THR A 76 13.92 -25.46 15.99
N LEU A 77 13.06 -24.44 16.15
CA LEU A 77 12.02 -24.43 17.17
C LEU A 77 11.03 -25.58 16.98
N ARG A 78 10.55 -25.79 15.75
CA ARG A 78 9.64 -26.90 15.42
C ARG A 78 10.19 -28.23 15.81
N ASP A 79 11.47 -28.50 15.50
CA ASP A 79 12.08 -29.77 15.73
C ASP A 79 12.40 -30.00 17.24
N SER A 80 12.76 -28.94 17.95
CA SER A 80 12.87 -28.95 19.42
C SER A 80 11.53 -29.30 20.09
N LEU A 81 10.44 -28.65 19.65
CA LEU A 81 9.10 -28.88 20.19
C LEU A 81 8.56 -30.27 19.92
N LYS A 82 8.99 -30.95 18.83
CA LYS A 82 8.63 -32.36 18.57
C LYS A 82 9.28 -33.31 19.57
N THR A 83 10.49 -32.95 20.02
CA THR A 83 11.26 -33.78 20.96
C THR A 83 10.84 -33.53 22.40
N ASP A 84 10.68 -32.26 22.76
CA ASP A 84 10.27 -31.83 24.09
C ASP A 84 9.36 -30.59 24.00
N PRO A 85 8.04 -30.76 24.22
CA PRO A 85 7.10 -29.64 24.25
C PRO A 85 7.40 -28.58 25.32
N ALA A 86 8.12 -28.95 26.40
CA ALA A 86 8.50 -28.01 27.47
C ALA A 86 9.50 -26.95 26.97
N THR A 87 10.19 -27.18 25.86
CA THR A 87 11.07 -26.22 25.18
C THR A 87 10.36 -24.90 24.92
N LEU A 88 9.01 -24.87 24.80
CA LEU A 88 8.26 -23.62 24.62
C LEU A 88 8.33 -22.72 25.86
N ASN A 89 8.58 -23.24 27.04
CA ASN A 89 8.76 -22.48 28.29
C ASN A 89 10.15 -21.86 28.38
N ASP A 90 11.15 -22.58 27.89
CA ASP A 90 12.56 -22.15 27.87
C ASP A 90 13.13 -22.34 26.45
N PRO A 91 12.65 -21.54 25.47
CA PRO A 91 13.10 -21.67 24.09
C PRO A 91 14.56 -21.22 23.94
N PRO A 92 15.31 -21.79 22.96
CA PRO A 92 16.71 -21.44 22.71
C PRO A 92 16.90 -20.00 22.21
N PHE A 93 15.79 -19.26 22.02
CA PHE A 93 15.79 -17.86 21.59
C PHE A 93 14.51 -17.16 22.07
N ASN A 94 14.53 -15.81 22.06
CA ASN A 94 13.40 -15.02 22.50
C ASN A 94 12.29 -15.03 21.44
N LEU A 95 11.16 -15.70 21.74
CA LEU A 95 10.04 -15.85 20.80
C LEU A 95 9.48 -14.53 20.30
N LYS A 96 9.39 -13.51 21.17
CA LYS A 96 8.90 -12.21 20.80
C LYS A 96 9.88 -11.48 19.87
N TYR A 97 11.12 -11.28 20.32
CA TYR A 97 12.09 -10.48 19.58
C TYR A 97 12.64 -11.19 18.34
N ASP A 98 12.86 -12.50 18.44
CA ASP A 98 13.46 -13.27 17.36
C ASP A 98 12.47 -13.69 16.27
N PHE A 99 11.16 -13.73 16.57
CA PHE A 99 10.12 -14.11 15.60
C PHE A 99 9.08 -13.03 15.42
N VAL A 100 8.27 -12.73 16.44
CA VAL A 100 7.08 -11.90 16.29
C VAL A 100 7.46 -10.51 15.76
N ASP A 101 8.42 -9.86 16.39
CA ASP A 101 8.84 -8.51 16.02
C ASP A 101 9.54 -8.49 14.65
N ARG A 102 10.35 -9.50 14.34
CA ARG A 102 11.01 -9.61 13.03
C ARG A 102 10.05 -9.91 11.89
N ILE A 103 9.08 -10.81 12.09
CA ILE A 103 8.05 -11.10 11.09
C ILE A 103 7.17 -9.87 10.86
N ASN A 104 6.79 -9.15 11.91
CA ASN A 104 6.03 -7.91 11.79
C ASN A 104 6.83 -6.83 11.03
N SER A 105 8.13 -6.71 11.29
CA SER A 105 9.02 -5.82 10.54
C SER A 105 9.09 -6.19 9.06
N LEU A 106 9.21 -7.48 8.74
CA LEU A 106 9.20 -8.02 7.37
C LEU A 106 7.89 -7.68 6.66
N CYS A 107 6.74 -7.95 7.30
CA CYS A 107 5.41 -7.63 6.77
C CYS A 107 5.23 -6.12 6.55
N SER A 108 5.70 -5.29 7.49
CA SER A 108 5.68 -3.83 7.37
C SER A 108 6.55 -3.34 6.21
N GLY A 109 7.75 -3.89 6.06
CA GLY A 109 8.64 -3.60 4.93
C GLY A 109 8.01 -3.97 3.58
N ALA A 110 7.41 -5.16 3.49
CA ALA A 110 6.67 -5.59 2.31
C ALA A 110 5.50 -4.64 2.00
N GLY A 111 4.72 -4.24 3.02
CA GLY A 111 3.61 -3.30 2.86
C GLY A 111 4.06 -1.94 2.30
N LYS A 112 5.15 -1.39 2.82
CA LYS A 112 5.73 -0.13 2.31
C LYS A 112 6.20 -0.27 0.85
N ALA A 113 6.88 -1.37 0.51
CA ALA A 113 7.34 -1.60 -0.85
C ALA A 113 6.17 -1.78 -1.84
N MET A 114 5.10 -2.48 -1.43
CA MET A 114 3.88 -2.62 -2.21
C MET A 114 3.21 -1.28 -2.45
N LEU A 115 3.08 -0.44 -1.41
CA LEU A 115 2.48 0.89 -1.54
C LEU A 115 3.30 1.78 -2.49
N ALA A 116 4.62 1.81 -2.34
CA ALA A 116 5.49 2.57 -3.22
C ALA A 116 5.39 2.12 -4.70
N ALA A 117 5.35 0.80 -4.94
CA ALA A 117 5.19 0.25 -6.29
C ALA A 117 3.80 0.58 -6.89
N TRP A 118 2.75 0.56 -6.08
CA TRP A 118 1.40 0.96 -6.49
C TRP A 118 1.36 2.45 -6.85
N GLN A 119 1.90 3.32 -5.98
CA GLN A 119 1.98 4.76 -6.23
C GLN A 119 2.76 5.07 -7.51
N ALA A 120 3.88 4.40 -7.74
CA ALA A 120 4.65 4.53 -8.98
C ALA A 120 3.82 4.10 -10.20
N ARG A 121 3.07 3.00 -10.10
CA ARG A 121 2.17 2.53 -11.16
C ARG A 121 1.07 3.54 -11.47
N VAL A 122 0.43 4.10 -10.44
CA VAL A 122 -0.58 5.16 -10.60
C VAL A 122 0.05 6.39 -11.26
N ALA A 123 1.18 6.88 -10.75
CA ALA A 123 1.87 8.05 -11.29
C ALA A 123 2.27 7.89 -12.76
N GLN A 124 2.79 6.72 -13.15
CA GLN A 124 3.15 6.42 -14.54
C GLN A 124 1.97 6.41 -15.51
N ASN A 125 0.76 6.14 -15.02
CA ASN A 125 -0.45 6.02 -15.85
C ASN A 125 -1.45 7.15 -15.63
N SER A 126 -1.11 8.18 -14.85
CA SER A 126 -1.98 9.31 -14.56
C SER A 126 -1.27 10.65 -14.78
N GLU A 127 -0.86 10.90 -16.01
CA GLU A 127 -0.41 12.25 -16.39
C GLU A 127 -1.59 13.22 -16.35
N MET A 128 -1.58 14.16 -15.41
CA MET A 128 -2.64 15.12 -15.20
C MET A 128 -2.10 16.54 -15.19
N ALA A 129 -2.92 17.49 -15.66
CA ALA A 129 -2.61 18.89 -15.69
C ALA A 129 -2.14 19.43 -14.33
N SER A 130 -1.14 20.29 -14.35
CA SER A 130 -0.64 20.95 -13.14
C SER A 130 -1.72 21.88 -12.55
N PRO A 131 -1.67 22.17 -11.23
CA PRO A 131 -2.59 23.09 -10.59
C PRO A 131 -2.59 24.48 -11.25
N GLU A 132 -1.43 24.94 -11.72
CA GLU A 132 -1.26 26.24 -12.35
C GLU A 132 -2.03 26.32 -13.68
N ILE A 133 -1.96 25.27 -14.51
CA ILE A 133 -2.70 25.17 -15.76
C ILE A 133 -4.21 25.16 -15.50
N LEU A 134 -4.65 24.36 -14.51
CA LEU A 134 -6.06 24.31 -14.14
C LEU A 134 -6.56 25.65 -13.60
N ALA A 135 -5.77 26.35 -12.79
CA ALA A 135 -6.09 27.67 -12.29
C ALA A 135 -6.21 28.68 -13.44
N ALA A 136 -5.27 28.68 -14.39
CA ALA A 136 -5.29 29.51 -15.56
C ALA A 136 -6.54 29.26 -16.42
N LEU A 137 -6.90 28.03 -16.69
CA LEU A 137 -8.10 27.66 -17.44
C LEU A 137 -9.39 28.04 -16.69
N SER A 138 -9.40 27.96 -15.36
CA SER A 138 -10.55 28.34 -14.54
C SER A 138 -10.83 29.84 -14.55
N SER A 139 -9.86 30.68 -14.96
CA SER A 139 -10.07 32.11 -15.16
C SER A 139 -11.02 32.43 -16.34
N VAL A 140 -11.18 31.46 -17.25
CA VAL A 140 -12.10 31.55 -18.38
C VAL A 140 -13.47 30.98 -17.97
N PRO A 141 -14.54 31.79 -17.89
CA PRO A 141 -15.83 31.38 -17.31
C PRO A 141 -16.42 30.10 -17.93
N GLN A 142 -16.31 29.96 -19.25
CA GLN A 142 -16.84 28.79 -20.00
C GLN A 142 -16.15 27.49 -19.66
N TYR A 143 -14.90 27.50 -19.14
CA TYR A 143 -14.14 26.30 -18.80
C TYR A 143 -14.27 25.88 -17.35
N LYS A 144 -14.79 26.75 -16.47
CA LYS A 144 -14.94 26.45 -15.04
C LYS A 144 -15.61 25.11 -14.74
N PRO A 145 -16.72 24.71 -15.40
CA PRO A 145 -17.35 23.41 -15.08
C PRO A 145 -16.48 22.24 -15.45
N VAL A 146 -15.79 22.29 -16.58
CA VAL A 146 -14.89 21.21 -17.04
C VAL A 146 -13.66 21.13 -16.15
N VAL A 147 -13.05 22.27 -15.81
CA VAL A 147 -11.89 22.32 -14.90
C VAL A 147 -12.26 21.81 -13.52
N ALA A 148 -13.45 22.14 -12.99
CA ALA A 148 -13.93 21.59 -11.72
C ALA A 148 -14.04 20.06 -11.77
N ARG A 149 -14.58 19.50 -12.85
CA ARG A 149 -14.66 18.05 -13.06
C ARG A 149 -13.27 17.41 -13.15
N ILE A 150 -12.33 18.02 -13.88
CA ILE A 150 -10.93 17.59 -13.92
C ILE A 150 -10.32 17.58 -12.51
N GLY A 151 -10.60 18.59 -11.69
CA GLY A 151 -10.16 18.64 -10.29
C GLY A 151 -10.69 17.49 -9.45
N VAL A 152 -11.96 17.11 -9.63
CA VAL A 152 -12.56 15.93 -8.97
C VAL A 152 -11.84 14.63 -9.38
N LEU A 153 -11.62 14.44 -10.69
CA LEU A 153 -10.91 13.26 -11.21
C LEU A 153 -9.48 13.16 -10.67
N LYS A 154 -8.78 14.31 -10.56
CA LYS A 154 -7.46 14.37 -9.93
C LYS A 154 -7.50 13.94 -8.46
N GLY A 155 -8.52 14.38 -7.71
CA GLY A 155 -8.75 13.92 -6.34
C GLY A 155 -9.01 12.41 -6.25
N GLN A 156 -9.76 11.84 -7.20
CA GLN A 156 -10.00 10.39 -7.25
C GLN A 156 -8.71 9.60 -7.50
N VAL A 157 -7.82 10.07 -8.37
CA VAL A 157 -6.50 9.45 -8.58
C VAL A 157 -5.66 9.51 -7.31
N ALA A 158 -5.64 10.64 -6.59
CA ALA A 158 -4.91 10.78 -5.35
C ALA A 158 -5.41 9.78 -4.29
N ILE A 159 -6.74 9.66 -4.12
CA ILE A 159 -7.36 8.68 -3.20
C ILE A 159 -6.98 7.24 -3.61
N LEU A 160 -6.99 6.93 -4.90
CA LEU A 160 -6.61 5.61 -5.39
C LEU A 160 -5.13 5.29 -5.13
N ALA A 161 -4.26 6.29 -5.11
CA ALA A 161 -2.83 6.13 -4.82
C ALA A 161 -2.52 5.97 -3.33
N ASP A 162 -3.40 6.38 -2.43
CA ASP A 162 -3.15 6.38 -0.97
C ASP A 162 -2.98 4.99 -0.36
N SER A 163 -3.58 3.98 -0.98
CA SER A 163 -3.52 2.60 -0.47
C SER A 163 -3.50 1.58 -1.59
N VAL A 164 -2.86 0.44 -1.33
CA VAL A 164 -2.88 -0.70 -2.26
C VAL A 164 -4.29 -1.30 -2.29
N PRO A 165 -4.95 -1.40 -3.44
CA PRO A 165 -6.27 -2.02 -3.54
C PRO A 165 -6.26 -3.49 -3.13
N ALA A 166 -7.31 -3.97 -2.47
CA ALA A 166 -7.46 -5.38 -2.15
C ALA A 166 -7.51 -6.26 -3.42
N ASP A 167 -8.14 -5.74 -4.47
CA ASP A 167 -8.10 -6.28 -5.83
C ASP A 167 -7.32 -5.33 -6.73
N ILE A 168 -6.11 -5.75 -7.10
CA ILE A 168 -5.19 -4.97 -7.93
C ILE A 168 -5.77 -4.75 -9.34
N SER A 169 -6.42 -5.78 -9.91
CA SER A 169 -7.01 -5.69 -11.25
C SER A 169 -8.16 -4.69 -11.28
N ALA A 170 -9.00 -4.70 -10.26
CA ALA A 170 -10.07 -3.72 -10.11
C ALA A 170 -9.50 -2.29 -9.93
N GLY A 171 -8.42 -2.12 -9.16
CA GLY A 171 -7.74 -0.83 -9.01
C GLY A 171 -7.17 -0.30 -10.33
N ILE A 172 -6.54 -1.16 -11.14
CA ILE A 172 -6.06 -0.80 -12.48
C ILE A 172 -7.22 -0.40 -13.40
N ALA A 173 -8.32 -1.15 -13.40
CA ALA A 173 -9.50 -0.84 -14.17
C ALA A 173 -10.14 0.49 -13.75
N GLN A 174 -10.19 0.76 -12.46
CA GLN A 174 -10.67 2.04 -11.91
C GLN A 174 -9.78 3.21 -12.37
N LEU A 175 -8.45 3.06 -12.30
CA LEU A 175 -7.51 4.08 -12.79
C LEU A 175 -7.77 4.38 -14.27
N LYS A 176 -7.92 3.34 -15.09
CA LYS A 176 -8.24 3.49 -16.52
C LYS A 176 -9.55 4.27 -16.70
N THR A 177 -10.61 3.92 -16.00
CA THR A 177 -11.91 4.60 -16.06
C THR A 177 -11.78 6.10 -15.73
N ILE A 178 -11.01 6.43 -14.70
CA ILE A 178 -10.75 7.83 -14.32
C ILE A 178 -9.98 8.56 -15.44
N MET A 179 -8.97 7.90 -16.03
CA MET A 179 -8.17 8.50 -17.10
C MET A 179 -8.96 8.67 -18.41
N ASP A 180 -9.85 7.73 -18.73
CA ASP A 180 -10.77 7.85 -19.86
C ASP A 180 -11.74 9.05 -19.67
N ALA A 181 -12.29 9.19 -18.45
CA ALA A 181 -13.13 10.35 -18.09
C ALA A 181 -12.36 11.68 -18.12
N TYR A 182 -11.09 11.67 -17.67
CA TYR A 182 -10.20 12.82 -17.76
C TYR A 182 -9.93 13.22 -19.21
N SER A 183 -9.65 12.24 -20.08
CA SER A 183 -9.45 12.48 -21.52
C SER A 183 -10.72 13.03 -22.19
N ALA A 184 -11.90 12.50 -21.83
CA ALA A 184 -13.18 13.01 -22.32
C ALA A 184 -13.43 14.46 -21.89
N ALA A 185 -13.17 14.80 -20.62
CA ALA A 185 -13.29 16.17 -20.13
C ALA A 185 -12.40 17.15 -20.90
N TRP A 186 -11.17 16.77 -21.23
CA TRP A 186 -10.31 17.57 -22.12
C TRP A 186 -10.87 17.67 -23.53
N GLY A 187 -11.54 16.62 -24.04
CA GLY A 187 -12.21 16.62 -25.36
C GLY A 187 -13.36 17.63 -25.43
N GLU A 188 -14.10 17.81 -24.35
CA GLU A 188 -15.20 18.80 -24.30
C GLU A 188 -14.71 20.24 -24.47
N MET A 189 -13.51 20.57 -23.96
CA MET A 189 -12.95 21.93 -24.17
C MET A 189 -12.67 22.25 -25.65
N THR A 190 -12.45 21.21 -26.51
CA THR A 190 -12.33 21.45 -27.97
C THR A 190 -13.64 21.79 -28.64
N ALA A 191 -14.76 21.21 -28.17
CA ALA A 191 -16.08 21.50 -28.71
C ALA A 191 -16.53 22.96 -28.42
N ASP A 192 -15.99 23.56 -27.36
CA ASP A 192 -16.31 24.91 -26.92
C ASP A 192 -15.45 26.02 -27.60
N GLY A 193 -14.83 25.71 -28.75
CA GLY A 193 -14.11 26.72 -29.55
C GLY A 193 -12.63 26.92 -29.17
N ILE A 194 -12.00 25.98 -28.45
CA ILE A 194 -10.55 25.96 -28.31
C ILE A 194 -9.95 25.26 -29.53
N PRO A 195 -8.98 25.86 -30.24
CA PRO A 195 -8.29 25.19 -31.33
C PRO A 195 -7.64 23.87 -30.86
N LYS A 196 -7.71 22.82 -31.71
CA LYS A 196 -7.12 21.51 -31.40
C LYS A 196 -5.65 21.61 -31.07
N ALA A 197 -4.90 22.50 -31.76
CA ALA A 197 -3.48 22.73 -31.51
C ALA A 197 -3.24 23.25 -30.09
N VAL A 198 -4.08 24.14 -29.57
CA VAL A 198 -3.99 24.68 -28.22
C VAL A 198 -4.20 23.54 -27.18
N ILE A 199 -5.20 22.70 -27.39
CA ILE A 199 -5.44 21.58 -26.47
C ILE A 199 -4.29 20.56 -26.48
N ALA A 200 -3.75 20.27 -27.65
CA ALA A 200 -2.58 19.41 -27.76
C ALA A 200 -1.39 19.98 -26.99
N PHE A 201 -1.13 21.30 -27.16
CA PHE A 201 -0.11 22.02 -26.39
C PHE A 201 -0.37 21.97 -24.88
N LEU A 202 -1.60 22.28 -24.43
CA LEU A 202 -1.95 22.26 -23.01
C LEU A 202 -1.80 20.87 -22.38
N ARG A 203 -2.16 19.83 -23.11
CA ARG A 203 -1.96 18.42 -22.67
C ARG A 203 -0.48 18.08 -22.55
N ALA A 204 0.32 18.43 -23.56
CA ALA A 204 1.76 18.18 -23.52
C ALA A 204 2.41 18.98 -22.36
N ALA A 205 2.06 20.24 -22.19
CA ALA A 205 2.56 21.08 -21.10
C ALA A 205 2.14 20.56 -19.71
N ALA A 206 0.95 19.95 -19.62
CA ALA A 206 0.44 19.35 -18.38
C ALA A 206 1.13 18.05 -17.99
N GLY A 207 1.65 17.29 -18.97
CA GLY A 207 2.32 16.02 -18.78
C GLY A 207 3.85 16.15 -18.80
N GLN A 208 4.46 15.62 -19.85
CA GLN A 208 5.94 15.58 -19.96
C GLN A 208 6.60 16.93 -20.29
N GLY A 209 5.81 17.97 -20.53
CA GLY A 209 6.23 19.29 -20.99
C GLY A 209 5.98 19.45 -22.49
N ALA A 210 5.56 20.67 -22.90
CA ALA A 210 5.39 21.01 -24.30
C ALA A 210 6.76 21.34 -24.95
N THR A 211 6.91 20.95 -26.22
CA THR A 211 8.09 21.30 -27.02
C THR A 211 7.88 22.63 -27.75
N LEU A 212 8.98 23.24 -28.23
CA LEU A 212 8.91 24.49 -28.96
C LEU A 212 8.08 24.38 -30.25
N ASP A 213 8.13 23.23 -30.93
CA ASP A 213 7.37 22.95 -32.16
C ASP A 213 5.86 22.94 -31.93
N GLN A 214 5.42 22.64 -30.72
CA GLN A 214 4.01 22.67 -30.34
C GLN A 214 3.49 24.09 -30.03
N LEU A 215 4.40 25.06 -29.82
CA LEU A 215 4.04 26.49 -29.63
C LEU A 215 3.91 27.18 -30.98
N THR A 216 2.94 26.76 -31.78
CA THR A 216 2.62 27.42 -33.07
C THR A 216 2.12 28.83 -32.87
N ASP A 217 2.08 29.65 -33.92
CA ASP A 217 1.55 31.03 -33.86
C ASP A 217 0.08 31.04 -33.40
N GLU A 218 -0.72 30.04 -33.78
CA GLU A 218 -2.09 29.87 -33.32
C GLU A 218 -2.15 29.65 -31.79
N VAL A 219 -1.30 28.77 -31.28
CA VAL A 219 -1.20 28.48 -29.86
C VAL A 219 -0.73 29.72 -29.10
N ARG A 220 0.32 30.37 -29.58
CA ARG A 220 0.86 31.59 -28.97
C ARG A 220 -0.19 32.67 -28.93
N GLY A 221 -0.86 33.00 -30.05
CA GLY A 221 -1.90 34.01 -30.12
C GLY A 221 -3.08 33.72 -29.19
N TRP A 222 -3.48 32.45 -29.09
CA TRP A 222 -4.54 32.02 -28.17
C TRP A 222 -4.16 32.21 -26.69
N LEU A 223 -2.92 31.87 -26.32
CA LEU A 223 -2.39 32.02 -24.97
C LEU A 223 -2.18 33.49 -24.59
N ASP A 224 -1.64 34.32 -25.51
CA ASP A 224 -1.42 35.76 -25.32
C ASP A 224 -2.73 36.50 -25.10
N ALA A 225 -3.74 36.24 -25.93
CA ALA A 225 -5.06 36.84 -25.79
C ALA A 225 -5.71 36.60 -24.42
N ARG A 226 -5.19 35.65 -23.64
CA ARG A 226 -5.69 35.27 -22.31
C ARG A 226 -4.65 35.45 -21.20
N SER A 227 -3.50 36.10 -21.51
CA SER A 227 -2.39 36.30 -20.58
C SER A 227 -1.88 35.01 -19.94
N LEU A 228 -1.96 33.89 -20.65
CA LEU A 228 -1.58 32.60 -20.16
C LEU A 228 -0.12 32.19 -20.53
N LEU A 229 0.46 32.84 -21.55
CA LEU A 229 1.79 32.50 -22.07
C LEU A 229 2.89 32.48 -20.99
N PRO A 230 2.94 33.41 -20.02
CA PRO A 230 3.97 33.42 -18.97
C PRO A 230 3.93 32.22 -18.00
N LEU A 231 2.80 31.49 -17.98
CA LEU A 231 2.59 30.38 -17.07
C LEU A 231 3.24 29.06 -17.57
N PHE A 232 3.64 29.02 -18.84
CA PHE A 232 4.16 27.81 -19.45
C PHE A 232 5.67 27.84 -19.54
N ARG A 233 6.31 26.73 -19.09
CA ARG A 233 7.72 26.46 -19.32
C ARG A 233 7.84 25.49 -20.48
N ILE A 234 8.57 25.88 -21.51
CA ILE A 234 8.82 25.05 -22.69
C ILE A 234 10.10 24.27 -22.47
N LYS A 235 10.05 22.97 -22.73
CA LYS A 235 11.22 22.10 -22.68
C LYS A 235 11.98 22.27 -24.00
N ILE A 236 13.25 22.64 -23.90
CA ILE A 236 14.18 22.75 -25.03
C ILE A 236 14.94 21.44 -25.17
#